data_e06c4d30b45906bb1e7e1cb131b3932b
#
_entry.id   e06c4d30b45906bb1e7e1cb131b3932b
#
_cell.length_a   1.000
_cell.length_b   1.000
_cell.length_c   1.000
_cell.angle_alpha   90.00
_cell.angle_beta   90.00
_cell.angle_gamma   90.00
#
_symmetry.space_group_name_H-M   'P 1'
#
loop_
_entity.id
_entity.type
_entity.pdbx_description
1 polymer ?
#
loop_
_entity_poly.entity_id
_entity_poly.type
_entity_poly.pdbx_seq_one_letter_code
_entity_poly.pdbx_strand_id
1 'polypeptide(L)'
;MINSDIIARLSTYALIYEVSLSPKPGLVTLIDQGAHVDMDYIDFINSALVLHDYFKIAYELGENSDGEDYKELRKFGVIYEEKMKRATAGANTHKGIIFSLGLMVYATAIEMKKENFSLEKIIARVSYLNRGITGELNKKSATSHGEENFKKYGVKGIREEAEEGFAKALLGLEFLKKAEKEVNFDYALTGTLYYYMTFIEDSNIIKRGGLEGLEFLKDRANYVLANKFYMTSEGMREIEKINEEFKNRNLSPGGCADFLILSLYFYLLEGYCD
;
A
#
# COMPACT_ATOMS: atom_id res chain seq x y z
N MET A 1 -2.22 -24.43 10.52
CA MET A 1 -0.83 -24.07 10.24
C MET A 1 -0.82 -23.13 9.03
N ILE A 2 -0.22 -21.96 9.14
CA ILE A 2 -0.12 -20.98 8.04
C ILE A 2 0.76 -21.55 6.93
N ASN A 3 0.38 -21.36 5.69
CA ASN A 3 1.09 -21.81 4.49
C ASN A 3 0.97 -20.78 3.36
N SER A 4 1.63 -21.04 2.23
CA SER A 4 1.65 -20.13 1.07
C SER A 4 0.26 -19.82 0.52
N ASP A 5 -0.67 -20.78 0.52
CA ASP A 5 -2.05 -20.58 0.04
C ASP A 5 -2.85 -19.63 0.95
N ILE A 6 -2.66 -19.74 2.27
CA ILE A 6 -3.33 -18.86 3.24
C ILE A 6 -2.79 -17.43 3.08
N ILE A 7 -1.48 -17.26 3.06
CA ILE A 7 -0.86 -15.95 2.92
C ILE A 7 -1.23 -15.28 1.59
N ALA A 8 -1.24 -16.04 0.49
CA ALA A 8 -1.69 -15.53 -0.80
C ALA A 8 -3.16 -15.05 -0.74
N ARG A 9 -4.03 -15.79 -0.06
CA ARG A 9 -5.44 -15.38 0.13
C ARG A 9 -5.57 -14.12 0.98
N LEU A 10 -4.84 -14.01 2.11
CA LEU A 10 -4.86 -12.81 2.95
C LEU A 10 -4.37 -11.59 2.19
N SER A 11 -3.27 -11.74 1.42
CA SER A 11 -2.72 -10.68 0.58
C SER A 11 -3.71 -10.23 -0.49
N THR A 12 -4.29 -11.19 -1.23
CA THR A 12 -5.28 -10.90 -2.28
C THR A 12 -6.54 -10.27 -1.70
N TYR A 13 -6.99 -10.73 -0.54
CA TYR A 13 -8.14 -10.15 0.16
C TYR A 13 -7.88 -8.69 0.54
N ALA A 14 -6.68 -8.37 1.04
CA ALA A 14 -6.31 -6.99 1.37
C ALA A 14 -6.40 -6.06 0.13
N LEU A 15 -5.94 -6.51 -1.04
CA LEU A 15 -6.05 -5.74 -2.28
C LEU A 15 -7.51 -5.52 -2.69
N ILE A 16 -8.30 -6.60 -2.70
CA ILE A 16 -9.71 -6.53 -3.10
C ILE A 16 -10.51 -5.66 -2.12
N TYR A 17 -10.25 -5.79 -0.83
CA TYR A 17 -10.96 -5.01 0.18
C TYR A 17 -10.65 -3.51 0.04
N GLU A 18 -9.35 -3.18 -0.14
CA GLU A 18 -8.95 -1.78 -0.32
C GLU A 18 -9.66 -1.14 -1.52
N VAL A 19 -9.65 -1.77 -2.70
CA VAL A 19 -10.31 -1.18 -3.87
C VAL A 19 -11.83 -1.15 -3.75
N SER A 20 -12.43 -2.03 -2.94
CA SER A 20 -13.89 -2.05 -2.70
C SER A 20 -14.36 -1.00 -1.70
N LEU A 21 -13.45 -0.47 -0.88
CA LEU A 21 -13.75 0.57 0.11
C LEU A 21 -14.20 1.87 -0.58
N SER A 22 -15.29 2.46 -0.09
CA SER A 22 -15.82 3.73 -0.61
C SER A 22 -16.50 4.53 0.52
N PRO A 23 -16.37 5.89 0.53
CA PRO A 23 -15.63 6.72 -0.41
C PRO A 23 -14.12 6.78 -0.11
N LYS A 24 -13.31 6.96 -1.18
CA LYS A 24 -11.86 7.22 -1.07
C LYS A 24 -11.47 8.39 -1.99
N PRO A 25 -10.78 9.44 -1.50
CA PRO A 25 -10.55 10.64 -2.29
C PRO A 25 -9.57 10.39 -3.45
N GLY A 26 -10.04 10.61 -4.68
CA GLY A 26 -9.26 10.49 -5.90
C GLY A 26 -8.79 9.09 -6.28
N LEU A 27 -9.13 8.08 -5.50
CA LEU A 27 -8.79 6.66 -5.72
C LEU A 27 -9.92 5.92 -6.43
N VAL A 28 -9.58 4.87 -7.16
CA VAL A 28 -10.55 3.93 -7.73
C VAL A 28 -11.28 3.19 -6.61
N THR A 29 -12.59 3.08 -6.75
CA THR A 29 -13.47 2.33 -5.85
C THR A 29 -14.45 1.48 -6.65
N LEU A 30 -15.29 0.69 -5.98
CA LEU A 30 -16.36 -0.07 -6.61
C LEU A 30 -17.29 0.81 -7.48
N ILE A 31 -17.51 2.07 -7.11
CA ILE A 31 -18.52 2.96 -7.71
C ILE A 31 -17.94 4.22 -8.35
N ASP A 32 -16.64 4.48 -8.22
CA ASP A 32 -15.99 5.68 -8.73
C ASP A 32 -14.57 5.36 -9.23
N GLN A 33 -14.20 5.89 -10.40
CA GLN A 33 -12.84 5.79 -10.93
C GLN A 33 -11.86 6.78 -10.29
N GLY A 34 -12.33 7.65 -9.39
CA GLY A 34 -11.50 8.68 -8.77
C GLY A 34 -10.90 9.64 -9.81
N ALA A 35 -9.64 9.98 -9.67
CA ALA A 35 -8.89 10.85 -10.58
C ALA A 35 -8.23 10.05 -11.72
N HIS A 36 -8.80 8.91 -12.15
CA HIS A 36 -8.25 8.05 -13.19
C HIS A 36 -9.19 7.95 -14.39
N VAL A 37 -8.59 7.93 -15.59
CA VAL A 37 -9.27 7.70 -16.88
C VAL A 37 -8.76 6.44 -17.58
N ASP A 38 -7.72 5.84 -17.03
CA ASP A 38 -6.92 4.75 -17.60
C ASP A 38 -7.10 3.41 -16.85
N MET A 39 -7.89 3.40 -15.77
CA MET A 39 -8.15 2.21 -14.97
C MET A 39 -9.48 2.32 -14.22
N ASP A 40 -10.09 1.17 -13.94
CA ASP A 40 -11.32 1.05 -13.19
C ASP A 40 -11.25 -0.06 -12.12
N TYR A 41 -12.37 -0.30 -11.43
CA TYR A 41 -12.48 -1.33 -10.40
C TYR A 41 -12.12 -2.73 -10.93
N ILE A 42 -12.54 -3.07 -12.14
CA ILE A 42 -12.29 -4.40 -12.73
C ILE A 42 -10.81 -4.60 -13.00
N ASP A 43 -10.07 -3.56 -13.40
CA ASP A 43 -8.62 -3.62 -13.56
C ASP A 43 -7.93 -3.97 -12.24
N PHE A 44 -8.37 -3.38 -11.12
CA PHE A 44 -7.84 -3.71 -9.79
C PHE A 44 -8.16 -5.15 -9.37
N ILE A 45 -9.36 -5.65 -9.66
CA ILE A 45 -9.72 -7.07 -9.42
C ILE A 45 -8.85 -8.00 -10.27
N ASN A 46 -8.72 -7.74 -11.57
CA ASN A 46 -7.88 -8.53 -12.46
C ASN A 46 -6.42 -8.56 -12.00
N SER A 47 -5.92 -7.40 -11.57
CA SER A 47 -4.59 -7.26 -11.00
C SER A 47 -4.43 -8.09 -9.71
N ALA A 48 -5.37 -8.00 -8.77
CA ALA A 48 -5.33 -8.74 -7.51
C ALA A 48 -5.32 -10.26 -7.74
N LEU A 49 -6.13 -10.76 -8.69
CA LEU A 49 -6.17 -12.17 -9.05
C LEU A 49 -4.85 -12.66 -9.65
N VAL A 50 -4.21 -11.87 -10.51
CA VAL A 50 -2.88 -12.19 -11.06
C VAL A 50 -1.83 -12.20 -9.96
N LEU A 51 -1.90 -11.26 -9.01
CA LEU A 51 -0.92 -11.15 -7.93
C LEU A 51 -1.10 -12.22 -6.84
N HIS A 52 -2.22 -12.92 -6.79
CA HIS A 52 -2.41 -14.07 -5.91
C HIS A 52 -1.26 -15.08 -6.04
N ASP A 53 -0.95 -15.50 -7.26
CA ASP A 53 0.14 -16.44 -7.51
C ASP A 53 1.52 -15.86 -7.15
N TYR A 54 1.70 -14.55 -7.33
CA TYR A 54 2.93 -13.86 -6.92
C TYR A 54 3.15 -13.93 -5.42
N PHE A 55 2.13 -13.66 -4.62
CA PHE A 55 2.24 -13.74 -3.15
C PHE A 55 2.49 -15.16 -2.67
N LYS A 56 1.88 -16.16 -3.33
CA LYS A 56 2.21 -17.56 -3.04
C LYS A 56 3.69 -17.85 -3.27
N ILE A 57 4.23 -17.48 -4.44
CA ILE A 57 5.65 -17.62 -4.77
C ILE A 57 6.53 -16.83 -3.80
N ALA A 58 6.15 -15.60 -3.44
CA ALA A 58 6.91 -14.78 -2.50
C ALA A 58 7.06 -15.46 -1.14
N TYR A 59 5.98 -16.08 -0.64
CA TYR A 59 6.03 -16.85 0.60
C TYR A 59 6.92 -18.09 0.47
N GLU A 60 6.74 -18.89 -0.58
CA GLU A 60 7.55 -20.11 -0.83
C GLU A 60 9.04 -19.81 -0.97
N LEU A 61 9.40 -18.69 -1.63
CA LEU A 61 10.78 -18.23 -1.70
C LEU A 61 11.32 -17.85 -0.31
N GLY A 62 10.52 -17.16 0.52
CA GLY A 62 10.89 -16.80 1.89
C GLY A 62 11.07 -18.03 2.78
N GLU A 63 10.19 -19.04 2.66
CA GLU A 63 10.32 -20.31 3.37
C GLU A 63 11.65 -21.01 3.07
N ASN A 64 12.11 -20.96 1.82
CA ASN A 64 13.32 -21.63 1.36
C ASN A 64 14.56 -20.73 1.40
N SER A 65 14.44 -19.48 1.88
CA SER A 65 15.54 -18.53 1.98
C SER A 65 16.35 -18.67 3.25
N ASP A 66 17.62 -18.30 3.18
CA ASP A 66 18.50 -18.03 4.33
C ASP A 66 18.26 -16.64 4.95
N GLY A 67 17.50 -15.78 4.25
CA GLY A 67 17.14 -14.44 4.72
C GLY A 67 18.19 -13.37 4.46
N GLU A 68 19.19 -13.64 3.61
CA GLU A 68 20.27 -12.69 3.33
C GLU A 68 19.98 -11.76 2.16
N ASP A 69 19.22 -12.22 1.15
CA ASP A 69 18.81 -11.39 0.02
C ASP A 69 17.45 -11.83 -0.54
N TYR A 70 16.90 -11.04 -1.48
CA TYR A 70 15.64 -11.32 -2.16
C TYR A 70 15.73 -11.19 -3.69
N LYS A 71 16.88 -11.56 -4.26
CA LYS A 71 17.12 -11.42 -5.72
C LYS A 71 16.12 -12.22 -6.56
N GLU A 72 15.78 -13.42 -6.13
CA GLU A 72 14.79 -14.23 -6.85
C GLU A 72 13.40 -13.59 -6.78
N LEU A 73 12.98 -13.06 -5.62
CA LEU A 73 11.74 -12.33 -5.48
C LEU A 73 11.70 -11.12 -6.44
N ARG A 74 12.79 -10.37 -6.58
CA ARG A 74 12.87 -9.24 -7.54
C ARG A 74 12.64 -9.69 -8.98
N LYS A 75 13.17 -10.86 -9.38
CA LYS A 75 12.92 -11.42 -10.74
C LYS A 75 11.43 -11.73 -10.94
N PHE A 76 10.82 -12.40 -9.98
CA PHE A 76 9.37 -12.67 -10.03
C PHE A 76 8.55 -11.38 -10.00
N GLY A 77 8.96 -10.36 -9.22
CA GLY A 77 8.31 -9.06 -9.21
C GLY A 77 8.23 -8.43 -10.60
N VAL A 78 9.31 -8.47 -11.38
CA VAL A 78 9.33 -7.98 -12.77
C VAL A 78 8.37 -8.79 -13.66
N ILE A 79 8.40 -10.12 -13.55
CA ILE A 79 7.51 -11.00 -14.34
C ILE A 79 6.04 -10.70 -14.02
N TYR A 80 5.71 -10.52 -12.74
CA TYR A 80 4.33 -10.27 -12.32
C TYR A 80 3.87 -8.83 -12.57
N GLU A 81 4.76 -7.85 -12.59
CA GLU A 81 4.45 -6.50 -13.10
C GLU A 81 3.99 -6.56 -14.56
N GLU A 82 4.66 -7.34 -15.40
CA GLU A 82 4.25 -7.52 -16.81
C GLU A 82 2.94 -8.31 -16.95
N LYS A 83 2.74 -9.36 -16.13
CA LYS A 83 1.46 -10.09 -16.11
C LYS A 83 0.31 -9.18 -15.67
N MET A 84 0.51 -8.39 -14.62
CA MET A 84 -0.45 -7.40 -14.14
C MET A 84 -0.84 -6.42 -15.26
N LYS A 85 0.15 -5.80 -15.91
CA LYS A 85 -0.11 -4.86 -17.03
C LYS A 85 -0.89 -5.51 -18.16
N ARG A 86 -0.61 -6.78 -18.50
CA ARG A 86 -1.39 -7.52 -19.53
C ARG A 86 -2.84 -7.73 -19.10
N ALA A 87 -3.08 -8.03 -17.82
CA ALA A 87 -4.41 -8.26 -17.28
C ALA A 87 -5.25 -6.97 -17.13
N THR A 88 -4.60 -5.80 -17.12
CA THR A 88 -5.20 -4.47 -16.93
C THR A 88 -5.07 -3.57 -18.16
N ALA A 89 -4.92 -4.15 -19.37
CA ALA A 89 -4.74 -3.41 -20.61
C ALA A 89 -3.63 -2.32 -20.58
N GLY A 90 -2.60 -2.52 -19.75
CA GLY A 90 -1.46 -1.61 -19.58
C GLY A 90 -1.55 -0.69 -18.36
N ALA A 91 -2.67 -0.68 -17.65
CA ALA A 91 -2.84 0.14 -16.46
C ALA A 91 -1.86 -0.28 -15.33
N ASN A 92 -1.38 0.72 -14.60
CA ASN A 92 -0.48 0.51 -13.47
C ASN A 92 -1.25 0.53 -12.14
N THR A 93 -1.93 -0.56 -11.82
CA THR A 93 -2.79 -0.67 -10.64
C THR A 93 -1.99 -0.90 -9.34
N HIS A 94 -1.17 -1.96 -9.26
CA HIS A 94 -0.54 -2.44 -8.03
C HIS A 94 1.00 -2.55 -8.11
N LYS A 95 1.68 -1.75 -8.92
CA LYS A 95 3.16 -1.82 -9.02
C LYS A 95 3.86 -1.60 -7.66
N GLY A 96 3.39 -0.64 -6.88
CA GLY A 96 3.91 -0.38 -5.52
C GLY A 96 3.74 -1.60 -4.62
N ILE A 97 2.59 -2.24 -4.68
CA ILE A 97 2.23 -3.43 -3.90
C ILE A 97 3.06 -4.66 -4.27
N ILE A 98 3.38 -4.86 -5.56
CA ILE A 98 4.29 -5.95 -5.95
C ILE A 98 5.60 -5.86 -5.17
N PHE A 99 6.13 -4.65 -4.99
CA PHE A 99 7.35 -4.44 -4.23
C PHE A 99 7.11 -4.51 -2.72
N SER A 100 6.20 -3.69 -2.18
CA SER A 100 6.02 -3.53 -0.74
C SER A 100 5.41 -4.79 -0.08
N LEU A 101 4.23 -5.24 -0.55
CA LEU A 101 3.57 -6.42 0.01
C LEU A 101 4.33 -7.71 -0.35
N GLY A 102 4.95 -7.77 -1.53
CA GLY A 102 5.82 -8.89 -1.89
C GLY A 102 6.98 -9.08 -0.90
N LEU A 103 7.65 -8.00 -0.50
CA LEU A 103 8.69 -8.03 0.54
C LEU A 103 8.13 -8.41 1.92
N MET A 104 6.96 -7.87 2.28
CA MET A 104 6.30 -8.23 3.54
C MET A 104 5.97 -9.72 3.61
N VAL A 105 5.38 -10.27 2.55
CA VAL A 105 5.04 -11.70 2.45
C VAL A 105 6.30 -12.58 2.52
N TYR A 106 7.34 -12.20 1.81
CA TYR A 106 8.64 -12.89 1.84
C TYR A 106 9.25 -12.88 3.25
N ALA A 107 9.25 -11.72 3.91
CA ALA A 107 9.77 -11.58 5.27
C ALA A 107 8.89 -12.33 6.29
N THR A 108 7.57 -12.35 6.10
CA THR A 108 6.63 -13.14 6.92
C THR A 108 7.02 -14.61 6.93
N ALA A 109 7.29 -15.19 5.75
CA ALA A 109 7.69 -16.59 5.65
C ALA A 109 9.01 -16.89 6.37
N ILE A 110 9.99 -15.99 6.30
CA ILE A 110 11.26 -16.13 7.02
C ILE A 110 11.05 -16.09 8.53
N GLU A 111 10.26 -15.13 9.03
CA GLU A 111 10.09 -14.93 10.46
C GLU A 111 9.15 -15.97 11.10
N MET A 112 8.18 -16.51 10.35
CA MET A 112 7.30 -17.59 10.83
C MET A 112 8.01 -18.91 11.11
N LYS A 113 9.22 -19.13 10.56
CA LYS A 113 10.06 -20.30 10.89
C LYS A 113 10.72 -20.21 12.26
N LYS A 114 10.68 -19.04 12.88
CA LYS A 114 11.39 -18.77 14.14
C LYS A 114 10.45 -18.80 15.33
N GLU A 115 11.01 -19.11 16.49
CA GLU A 115 10.31 -18.91 17.74
C GLU A 115 10.02 -17.40 17.97
N ASN A 116 8.88 -17.10 18.63
CA ASN A 116 8.44 -15.73 18.95
C ASN A 116 8.22 -14.85 17.70
N PHE A 117 7.41 -15.32 16.75
CA PHE A 117 6.92 -14.54 15.62
C PHE A 117 6.24 -13.22 16.10
N SER A 118 6.51 -12.11 15.42
CA SER A 118 5.80 -10.84 15.59
C SER A 118 5.88 -9.96 14.34
N LEU A 119 4.96 -8.99 14.22
CA LEU A 119 4.93 -8.07 13.09
C LEU A 119 6.18 -7.16 13.03
N GLU A 120 6.69 -6.76 14.21
CA GLU A 120 7.92 -5.95 14.31
C GLU A 120 9.13 -6.71 13.74
N LYS A 121 9.16 -8.03 13.87
CA LYS A 121 10.23 -8.85 13.27
C LYS A 121 10.12 -8.92 11.76
N ILE A 122 8.90 -8.90 11.19
CA ILE A 122 8.71 -8.77 9.76
C ILE A 122 9.27 -7.43 9.28
N ILE A 123 8.90 -6.32 9.95
CA ILE A 123 9.42 -4.96 9.66
C ILE A 123 10.94 -4.94 9.71
N ALA A 124 11.53 -5.46 10.79
CA ALA A 124 12.98 -5.52 10.96
C ALA A 124 13.66 -6.35 9.85
N ARG A 125 13.03 -7.45 9.41
CA ARG A 125 13.53 -8.28 8.30
C ARG A 125 13.48 -7.53 6.98
N VAL A 126 12.38 -6.85 6.66
CA VAL A 126 12.27 -6.03 5.45
C VAL A 126 13.32 -4.92 5.44
N SER A 127 13.50 -4.21 6.55
CA SER A 127 14.55 -3.18 6.70
C SER A 127 15.95 -3.78 6.50
N TYR A 128 16.25 -4.92 7.13
CA TYR A 128 17.51 -5.62 6.96
C TYR A 128 17.82 -5.95 5.50
N LEU A 129 16.86 -6.50 4.78
CA LEU A 129 16.98 -6.89 3.37
C LEU A 129 17.18 -5.69 2.43
N ASN A 130 16.70 -4.50 2.83
CA ASN A 130 16.72 -3.28 2.00
C ASN A 130 17.77 -2.26 2.45
N ARG A 131 18.71 -2.62 3.31
CA ARG A 131 19.79 -1.72 3.75
C ARG A 131 20.55 -1.13 2.57
N GLY A 132 20.59 0.19 2.48
CA GLY A 132 21.31 0.93 1.46
C GLY A 132 20.60 1.00 0.08
N ILE A 133 19.32 0.55 -0.02
CA ILE A 133 18.59 0.60 -1.28
C ILE A 133 18.36 2.05 -1.76
N THR A 134 18.31 3.02 -0.84
CA THR A 134 18.23 4.45 -1.19
C THR A 134 19.45 4.93 -1.96
N GLY A 135 20.61 4.28 -1.81
CA GLY A 135 21.79 4.55 -2.61
C GLY A 135 21.60 4.33 -4.11
N GLU A 136 20.64 3.50 -4.52
CA GLU A 136 20.27 3.30 -5.92
C GLU A 136 19.70 4.59 -6.59
N LEU A 137 19.16 5.54 -5.78
CA LEU A 137 18.61 6.82 -6.26
C LEU A 137 19.69 7.76 -6.80
N ASN A 138 20.95 7.57 -6.41
CA ASN A 138 22.07 8.43 -6.84
C ASN A 138 22.61 8.10 -8.24
N LYS A 139 21.97 7.19 -8.99
CA LYS A 139 22.38 6.87 -10.38
C LYS A 139 22.16 8.07 -11.31
N LYS A 140 23.08 8.27 -12.27
CA LYS A 140 23.10 9.44 -13.18
C LYS A 140 21.87 9.56 -14.08
N SER A 141 21.23 8.45 -14.46
CA SER A 141 20.01 8.45 -15.27
C SER A 141 18.80 8.01 -14.45
N ALA A 142 17.76 8.84 -14.39
CA ALA A 142 16.48 8.42 -13.81
C ALA A 142 15.76 7.50 -14.80
N THR A 143 15.36 6.32 -14.33
CA THR A 143 14.64 5.31 -15.11
C THR A 143 13.23 5.05 -14.56
N SER A 144 12.88 5.70 -13.44
CA SER A 144 11.58 5.57 -12.80
C SER A 144 11.07 6.90 -12.24
N HIS A 145 9.75 7.03 -12.08
CA HIS A 145 9.12 8.21 -11.48
C HIS A 145 9.62 8.52 -10.06
N GLY A 146 9.94 7.48 -9.26
CA GLY A 146 10.54 7.67 -7.94
C GLY A 146 11.91 8.35 -7.99
N GLU A 147 12.74 8.02 -8.99
CA GLU A 147 14.04 8.66 -9.22
C GLU A 147 13.89 10.10 -9.72
N GLU A 148 12.86 10.39 -10.53
CA GLU A 148 12.53 11.76 -10.96
C GLU A 148 12.09 12.63 -9.78
N ASN A 149 11.19 12.11 -8.90
CA ASN A 149 10.75 12.80 -7.70
C ASN A 149 11.92 13.07 -6.73
N PHE A 150 12.81 12.08 -6.57
CA PHE A 150 14.01 12.29 -5.75
C PHE A 150 14.90 13.41 -6.28
N LYS A 151 15.17 13.45 -7.59
CA LYS A 151 15.99 14.50 -8.20
C LYS A 151 15.37 15.88 -8.08
N LYS A 152 14.04 15.97 -8.19
CA LYS A 152 13.32 17.26 -8.22
C LYS A 152 12.97 17.78 -6.82
N TYR A 153 12.60 16.90 -5.91
CA TYR A 153 12.03 17.26 -4.61
C TYR A 153 12.77 16.68 -3.41
N GLY A 154 13.78 15.81 -3.63
CA GLY A 154 14.51 15.13 -2.56
C GLY A 154 13.75 13.96 -1.90
N VAL A 155 12.55 13.64 -2.39
CA VAL A 155 11.69 12.59 -1.80
C VAL A 155 12.14 11.21 -2.27
N LYS A 156 12.57 10.37 -1.35
CA LYS A 156 13.10 9.03 -1.65
C LYS A 156 12.01 7.97 -1.89
N GLY A 157 10.77 8.26 -1.44
CA GLY A 157 9.58 7.47 -1.72
C GLY A 157 9.68 6.03 -1.23
N ILE A 158 9.14 5.09 -2.01
CA ILE A 158 9.02 3.67 -1.63
C ILE A 158 10.36 2.99 -1.23
N ARG A 159 11.51 3.49 -1.71
CA ARG A 159 12.82 2.93 -1.32
C ARG A 159 13.20 3.30 0.11
N GLU A 160 12.90 4.52 0.55
CA GLU A 160 13.09 4.91 1.95
C GLU A 160 12.16 4.12 2.86
N GLU A 161 10.90 3.99 2.48
CA GLU A 161 9.94 3.17 3.21
C GLU A 161 10.39 1.71 3.33
N ALA A 162 10.99 1.14 2.28
CA ALA A 162 11.54 -0.22 2.31
C ALA A 162 12.78 -0.31 3.22
N GLU A 163 13.65 0.70 3.21
CA GLU A 163 14.82 0.77 4.10
C GLU A 163 14.40 0.88 5.58
N GLU A 164 13.28 1.56 5.85
CA GLU A 164 12.61 1.61 7.16
C GLU A 164 11.72 0.37 7.43
N GLY A 165 11.65 -0.58 6.52
CA GLY A 165 10.87 -1.82 6.65
C GLY A 165 9.36 -1.61 6.49
N PHE A 166 8.90 -0.48 5.92
CA PHE A 166 7.50 -0.06 5.89
C PHE A 166 6.88 0.05 7.30
N ALA A 167 7.66 0.48 8.29
CA ALA A 167 7.26 0.52 9.70
C ALA A 167 5.96 1.32 9.94
N LYS A 168 5.65 2.29 9.09
CA LYS A 168 4.41 3.08 9.14
C LYS A 168 3.15 2.21 9.01
N ALA A 169 3.24 0.99 8.45
CA ALA A 169 2.12 0.05 8.39
C ALA A 169 1.61 -0.36 9.79
N LEU A 170 2.50 -0.42 10.79
CA LEU A 170 2.08 -0.67 12.18
C LEU A 170 1.30 0.51 12.77
N LEU A 171 1.66 1.75 12.44
CA LEU A 171 0.93 2.93 12.90
C LEU A 171 -0.52 2.94 12.37
N GLY A 172 -0.71 2.57 11.09
CA GLY A 172 -2.05 2.42 10.53
C GLY A 172 -2.82 1.25 11.13
N LEU A 173 -2.16 0.13 11.42
CA LEU A 173 -2.78 -1.01 12.11
C LEU A 173 -3.28 -0.61 13.51
N GLU A 174 -2.46 0.13 14.28
CA GLU A 174 -2.85 0.63 15.61
C GLU A 174 -4.05 1.59 15.51
N PHE A 175 -4.03 2.51 14.53
CA PHE A 175 -5.15 3.42 14.29
C PHE A 175 -6.42 2.64 13.93
N LEU A 176 -6.33 1.67 13.01
CA LEU A 176 -7.44 0.80 12.59
C LEU A 176 -8.06 0.08 13.79
N LYS A 177 -7.23 -0.62 14.59
CA LYS A 177 -7.67 -1.34 15.79
C LYS A 177 -8.31 -0.46 16.86
N LYS A 178 -7.91 0.80 16.91
CA LYS A 178 -8.54 1.77 17.80
C LYS A 178 -9.89 2.25 17.23
N ALA A 179 -9.93 2.60 15.95
CA ALA A 179 -11.12 3.14 15.30
C ALA A 179 -12.25 2.11 15.21
N GLU A 180 -11.97 0.84 14.91
CA GLU A 180 -12.98 -0.23 14.81
C GLU A 180 -13.73 -0.53 16.12
N LYS A 181 -13.20 -0.09 17.26
CA LYS A 181 -13.91 -0.17 18.56
C LYS A 181 -15.04 0.87 18.66
N GLU A 182 -15.01 1.91 17.84
CA GLU A 182 -15.95 3.03 17.91
C GLU A 182 -16.90 3.07 16.69
N VAL A 183 -16.47 2.50 15.55
CA VAL A 183 -17.23 2.52 14.29
C VAL A 183 -17.14 1.18 13.56
N ASN A 184 -17.95 1.01 12.49
CA ASN A 184 -17.82 -0.18 11.65
C ASN A 184 -16.46 -0.20 10.91
N PHE A 185 -16.08 -1.38 10.42
CA PHE A 185 -14.76 -1.63 9.85
C PHE A 185 -14.46 -0.77 8.62
N ASP A 186 -15.43 -0.54 7.73
CA ASP A 186 -15.24 0.31 6.54
C ASP A 186 -14.95 1.77 6.93
N TYR A 187 -15.65 2.29 7.93
CA TYR A 187 -15.41 3.62 8.47
C TYR A 187 -14.03 3.71 9.14
N ALA A 188 -13.65 2.69 9.88
CA ALA A 188 -12.32 2.62 10.49
C ALA A 188 -11.20 2.59 9.44
N LEU A 189 -11.38 1.82 8.35
CA LEU A 189 -10.43 1.80 7.21
C LEU A 189 -10.37 3.15 6.47
N THR A 190 -11.52 3.81 6.26
CA THR A 190 -11.55 5.17 5.70
C THR A 190 -10.77 6.14 6.59
N GLY A 191 -10.98 6.10 7.91
CA GLY A 191 -10.21 6.87 8.88
C GLY A 191 -8.71 6.57 8.82
N THR A 192 -8.34 5.30 8.66
CA THR A 192 -6.94 4.86 8.53
C THR A 192 -6.29 5.40 7.25
N LEU A 193 -7.01 5.42 6.12
CA LEU A 193 -6.52 6.05 4.89
C LEU A 193 -6.22 7.54 5.12
N TYR A 194 -7.16 8.28 5.73
CA TYR A 194 -6.95 9.69 6.04
C TYR A 194 -5.84 9.91 7.07
N TYR A 195 -5.65 8.99 8.02
CA TYR A 195 -4.51 9.04 8.92
C TYR A 195 -3.18 8.97 8.16
N TYR A 196 -3.03 8.08 7.18
CA TYR A 196 -1.86 8.02 6.32
C TYR A 196 -1.64 9.30 5.52
N MET A 197 -2.70 9.90 5.00
CA MET A 197 -2.64 11.13 4.22
C MET A 197 -2.09 12.33 5.02
N THR A 198 -2.04 12.27 6.35
CA THR A 198 -1.47 13.36 7.17
C THR A 198 0.05 13.38 7.16
N PHE A 199 0.75 12.26 6.95
CA PHE A 199 2.19 12.17 7.11
C PHE A 199 2.95 11.44 5.99
N ILE A 200 2.28 10.66 5.14
CA ILE A 200 2.95 10.00 4.00
C ILE A 200 3.30 11.04 2.93
N GLU A 201 4.56 11.03 2.49
CA GLU A 201 5.00 11.78 1.31
C GLU A 201 4.64 11.02 0.03
N ASP A 202 3.37 11.10 -0.35
CA ASP A 202 2.81 10.32 -1.43
C ASP A 202 3.41 10.73 -2.80
N SER A 203 4.19 9.84 -3.38
CA SER A 203 4.89 10.09 -4.65
C SER A 203 3.94 10.24 -5.85
N ASN A 204 2.73 9.67 -5.80
CA ASN A 204 1.72 9.84 -6.84
C ASN A 204 1.10 11.23 -6.76
N ILE A 205 0.82 11.72 -5.55
CA ILE A 205 0.36 13.10 -5.31
C ILE A 205 1.42 14.10 -5.78
N ILE A 206 2.70 13.89 -5.39
CA ILE A 206 3.80 14.77 -5.81
C ILE A 206 3.97 14.78 -7.33
N LYS A 207 3.84 13.64 -7.98
CA LYS A 207 3.91 13.54 -9.45
C LYS A 207 2.80 14.32 -10.14
N ARG A 208 1.57 14.29 -9.61
CA ARG A 208 0.37 14.90 -10.22
C ARG A 208 0.21 16.38 -9.87
N GLY A 209 0.48 16.76 -8.61
CA GLY A 209 0.21 18.10 -8.08
C GLY A 209 1.39 18.81 -7.44
N GLY A 210 2.60 18.22 -7.49
CA GLY A 210 3.78 18.81 -6.84
C GLY A 210 3.66 18.88 -5.32
N LEU A 211 4.44 19.76 -4.70
CA LEU A 211 4.39 19.98 -3.25
C LEU A 211 3.07 20.65 -2.82
N GLU A 212 2.47 21.48 -3.66
CA GLU A 212 1.15 22.08 -3.41
C GLU A 212 0.07 20.99 -3.32
N GLY A 213 0.13 19.97 -4.19
CA GLY A 213 -0.76 18.81 -4.11
C GLY A 213 -0.58 18.00 -2.82
N LEU A 214 0.67 17.88 -2.34
CA LEU A 214 0.96 17.21 -1.07
C LEU A 214 0.44 18.01 0.14
N GLU A 215 0.58 19.32 0.12
CA GLU A 215 0.03 20.22 1.14
C GLU A 215 -1.49 20.12 1.19
N PHE A 216 -2.15 20.21 0.02
CA PHE A 216 -3.59 20.02 -0.09
C PHE A 216 -4.06 18.65 0.45
N LEU A 217 -3.35 17.55 0.14
CA LEU A 217 -3.62 16.23 0.68
C LEU A 217 -3.64 16.25 2.22
N LYS A 218 -2.57 16.80 2.83
CA LYS A 218 -2.41 16.85 4.28
C LYS A 218 -3.48 17.73 4.94
N ASP A 219 -3.80 18.85 4.34
CA ASP A 219 -4.85 19.76 4.84
C ASP A 219 -6.21 19.09 4.87
N ARG A 220 -6.61 18.42 3.77
CA ARG A 220 -7.89 17.70 3.70
C ARG A 220 -7.92 16.54 4.69
N ALA A 221 -6.80 15.81 4.85
CA ALA A 221 -6.71 14.73 5.81
C ALA A 221 -6.88 15.23 7.26
N ASN A 222 -6.17 16.27 7.63
CA ASN A 222 -6.31 16.88 8.96
C ASN A 222 -7.74 17.39 9.20
N TYR A 223 -8.36 17.98 8.20
CA TYR A 223 -9.76 18.45 8.28
C TYR A 223 -10.74 17.31 8.56
N VAL A 224 -10.59 16.17 7.85
CA VAL A 224 -11.44 14.98 8.05
C VAL A 224 -11.25 14.38 9.44
N LEU A 225 -10.00 14.23 9.89
CA LEU A 225 -9.71 13.63 11.19
C LEU A 225 -10.13 14.53 12.36
N ALA A 226 -9.87 15.83 12.28
CA ALA A 226 -10.24 16.79 13.33
C ALA A 226 -11.77 16.87 13.53
N ASN A 227 -12.55 16.75 12.47
CA ASN A 227 -14.00 16.72 12.51
C ASN A 227 -14.60 15.33 12.66
N LYS A 228 -13.75 14.28 12.71
CA LYS A 228 -14.17 12.88 12.82
C LYS A 228 -15.20 12.45 11.75
N PHE A 229 -15.06 12.95 10.53
CA PHE A 229 -16.06 12.67 9.46
C PHE A 229 -16.14 11.19 9.12
N TYR A 230 -15.07 10.43 9.24
CA TYR A 230 -15.08 8.97 9.05
C TYR A 230 -15.91 8.21 10.09
N MET A 231 -16.44 8.88 11.13
CA MET A 231 -17.15 8.21 12.21
C MET A 231 -18.68 8.21 12.03
N THR A 232 -19.20 8.94 11.08
CA THR A 232 -20.67 9.10 10.88
C THR A 232 -21.06 9.06 9.40
N SER A 233 -22.30 8.68 9.12
CA SER A 233 -22.86 8.70 7.76
C SER A 233 -22.91 10.10 7.14
N GLU A 234 -23.14 11.12 7.96
CA GLU A 234 -23.09 12.54 7.55
C GLU A 234 -21.66 12.93 7.16
N GLY A 235 -20.69 12.54 7.97
CA GLY A 235 -19.28 12.78 7.70
C GLY A 235 -18.78 12.03 6.45
N MET A 236 -19.27 10.81 6.19
CA MET A 236 -18.95 10.11 4.94
C MET A 236 -19.45 10.87 3.70
N ARG A 237 -20.59 11.57 3.77
CA ARG A 237 -21.03 12.48 2.69
C ARG A 237 -20.12 13.71 2.50
N GLU A 238 -19.48 14.20 3.56
CA GLU A 238 -18.44 15.23 3.41
C GLU A 238 -17.19 14.67 2.73
N ILE A 239 -16.81 13.43 3.04
CA ILE A 239 -15.71 12.73 2.37
C ILE A 239 -15.98 12.53 0.87
N GLU A 240 -17.23 12.26 0.46
CA GLU A 240 -17.64 12.25 -0.95
C GLU A 240 -17.42 13.60 -1.65
N LYS A 241 -17.72 14.72 -0.98
CA LYS A 241 -17.44 16.06 -1.53
C LYS A 241 -15.93 16.31 -1.68
N ILE A 242 -15.14 15.88 -0.69
CA ILE A 242 -13.69 15.97 -0.76
C ILE A 242 -13.15 15.11 -1.92
N ASN A 243 -13.75 13.94 -2.21
CA ASN A 243 -13.40 13.15 -3.38
C ASN A 243 -13.54 13.96 -4.68
N GLU A 244 -14.60 14.75 -4.85
CA GLU A 244 -14.74 15.62 -6.02
C GLU A 244 -13.65 16.71 -6.08
N GLU A 245 -13.17 17.24 -4.96
CA GLU A 245 -12.04 18.17 -4.94
C GLU A 245 -10.74 17.49 -5.46
N PHE A 246 -10.50 16.24 -5.06
CA PHE A 246 -9.34 15.45 -5.53
C PHE A 246 -9.42 15.14 -7.03
N LYS A 247 -10.60 14.75 -7.51
CA LYS A 247 -10.86 14.52 -8.94
C LYS A 247 -10.61 15.78 -9.78
N ASN A 248 -11.14 16.92 -9.36
CA ASN A 248 -10.98 18.20 -10.04
C ASN A 248 -9.50 18.66 -10.10
N ARG A 249 -8.69 18.25 -9.13
CA ARG A 249 -7.25 18.53 -9.08
C ARG A 249 -6.41 17.42 -9.71
N ASN A 250 -7.02 16.36 -10.21
CA ASN A 250 -6.33 15.16 -10.73
C ASN A 250 -5.36 14.53 -9.70
N LEU A 251 -5.74 14.52 -8.42
CA LEU A 251 -4.93 13.97 -7.32
C LEU A 251 -5.43 12.58 -6.94
N SER A 252 -4.49 11.64 -6.72
CA SER A 252 -4.78 10.26 -6.30
C SER A 252 -3.70 9.77 -5.32
N PRO A 253 -4.05 9.54 -4.05
CA PRO A 253 -3.09 9.17 -3.00
C PRO A 253 -2.77 7.66 -3.00
N GLY A 254 -2.22 7.15 -4.11
CA GLY A 254 -1.92 5.74 -4.29
C GLY A 254 -0.91 5.18 -3.29
N GLY A 255 0.06 5.98 -2.86
CA GLY A 255 1.02 5.57 -1.82
C GLY A 255 0.36 5.39 -0.45
N CYS A 256 -0.64 6.23 -0.13
CA CYS A 256 -1.45 6.06 1.10
C CYS A 256 -2.32 4.80 1.01
N ALA A 257 -2.88 4.49 -0.17
CA ALA A 257 -3.61 3.25 -0.42
C ALA A 257 -2.72 2.01 -0.28
N ASP A 258 -1.48 2.05 -0.79
CA ASP A 258 -0.50 0.98 -0.59
C ASP A 258 -0.26 0.71 0.91
N PHE A 259 -0.09 1.75 1.74
CA PHE A 259 0.05 1.58 3.19
C PHE A 259 -1.22 1.05 3.86
N LEU A 260 -2.41 1.44 3.40
CA LEU A 260 -3.67 0.86 3.89
C LEU A 260 -3.72 -0.65 3.64
N ILE A 261 -3.31 -1.10 2.44
CA ILE A 261 -3.20 -2.52 2.10
C ILE A 261 -2.22 -3.24 3.05
N LEU A 262 -1.05 -2.66 3.33
CA LEU A 262 -0.07 -3.25 4.25
C LEU A 262 -0.62 -3.40 5.67
N SER A 263 -1.33 -2.38 6.19
CA SER A 263 -1.99 -2.48 7.49
C SER A 263 -3.09 -3.51 7.51
N LEU A 264 -3.89 -3.59 6.45
CA LEU A 264 -4.96 -4.58 6.33
C LEU A 264 -4.39 -6.00 6.24
N TYR A 265 -3.29 -6.20 5.53
CA TYR A 265 -2.57 -7.47 5.52
C TYR A 265 -2.11 -7.87 6.93
N PHE A 266 -1.54 -6.97 7.71
CA PHE A 266 -1.15 -7.23 9.09
C PHE A 266 -2.34 -7.51 10.00
N TYR A 267 -3.43 -6.77 9.86
CA TYR A 267 -4.66 -7.01 10.59
C TYR A 267 -5.21 -8.43 10.36
N LEU A 268 -5.25 -8.86 9.09
CA LEU A 268 -5.70 -10.19 8.70
C LEU A 268 -4.73 -11.28 9.17
N LEU A 269 -3.43 -11.01 9.13
CA LEU A 269 -2.40 -11.95 9.55
C LEU A 269 -2.48 -12.23 11.06
N GLU A 270 -2.63 -11.20 11.89
CA GLU A 270 -2.84 -11.37 13.33
C GLU A 270 -4.11 -12.14 13.64
N GLY A 271 -5.25 -11.75 13.05
CA GLY A 271 -6.52 -12.45 13.26
C GLY A 271 -6.54 -13.90 12.78
N TYR A 272 -5.53 -14.33 12.02
CA TYR A 272 -5.34 -15.72 11.61
C TYR A 272 -4.35 -16.46 12.52
N CYS A 273 -3.47 -15.74 13.24
CA CYS A 273 -2.48 -16.31 14.15
C CYS A 273 -3.06 -16.55 15.57
N ASP A 274 -4.09 -15.78 15.94
CA ASP A 274 -4.84 -15.90 17.20
C ASP A 274 -5.85 -17.07 17.12
#